data_1fb436d6bef407a54f72e1e392740158
#
_entry.id   1fb436d6bef407a54f72e1e392740158
#
_cell.length_a   1.000
_cell.length_b   1.000
_cell.length_c   1.000
_cell.angle_alpha   90.00
_cell.angle_beta   90.00
_cell.angle_gamma   90.00
#
_symmetry.space_group_name_H-M   'P 1'
#
loop_
_entity.id
_entity.type
_entity.pdbx_description
1 polymer ?
#
loop_
_entity_poly.entity_id
_entity_poly.type
_entity_poly.pdbx_seq_one_letter_code
_entity_poly.pdbx_strand_id
1 'polypeptide(L)'
;LKEYWNKYIKDLKNGIEKKLKKPIISFVGRSDTGKSTLINSLIGIGKMPTSWTPTTSIAVYVKHIEDKPKFIKEDVWIFSDSLNGENFWDISKLYDEEYCKRWKIASGEIEILKKFGIRQNGNVLSHVGSAIAFIDAPILLNCDILDLPGYGTEMESDDRIAFEAINKTDILIYLSQANGFMRIEDITYLKENIRCLSVWENKKNNNLK
;
A
#
# COMPACT_ATOMS: atom_id res chain seq x y z
N LEU A 1 -25.88 -32.97 -1.60
CA LEU A 1 -24.50 -33.47 -1.42
C LEU A 1 -23.51 -32.68 -2.31
N LYS A 2 -23.73 -32.54 -3.61
CA LYS A 2 -22.84 -31.81 -4.54
C LYS A 2 -22.67 -30.33 -4.18
N GLU A 3 -23.75 -29.69 -3.78
CA GLU A 3 -23.74 -28.26 -3.37
C GLU A 3 -22.97 -28.04 -2.06
N TYR A 4 -23.11 -28.96 -1.11
CA TYR A 4 -22.35 -28.95 0.14
C TYR A 4 -20.83 -29.08 -0.11
N TRP A 5 -20.43 -30.03 -0.95
CA TRP A 5 -19.03 -30.23 -1.29
C TRP A 5 -18.44 -29.04 -2.07
N ASN A 6 -19.20 -28.42 -2.98
CA ASN A 6 -18.77 -27.22 -3.69
C ASN A 6 -18.52 -26.05 -2.75
N LYS A 7 -19.40 -25.86 -1.77
CA LYS A 7 -19.21 -24.83 -0.75
C LYS A 7 -17.95 -25.12 0.10
N TYR A 8 -17.80 -26.36 0.57
CA TYR A 8 -16.66 -26.78 1.39
C TYR A 8 -15.32 -26.63 0.65
N ILE A 9 -15.26 -27.02 -0.60
CA ILE A 9 -14.08 -26.83 -1.46
C ILE A 9 -13.77 -25.35 -1.66
N LYS A 10 -14.78 -24.51 -1.86
CA LYS A 10 -14.61 -23.07 -2.01
C LYS A 10 -14.06 -22.45 -0.70
N ASP A 11 -14.58 -22.84 0.43
CA ASP A 11 -14.13 -22.35 1.74
C ASP A 11 -12.69 -22.80 2.05
N LEU A 12 -12.33 -24.04 1.71
CA LEU A 12 -10.95 -24.55 1.79
C LEU A 12 -10.00 -23.76 0.87
N LYS A 13 -10.37 -23.56 -0.40
CA LYS A 13 -9.56 -22.78 -1.34
C LYS A 13 -9.33 -21.37 -0.81
N ASN A 14 -10.38 -20.68 -0.41
CA ASN A 14 -10.29 -19.34 0.15
C ASN A 14 -9.40 -19.29 1.42
N GLY A 15 -9.48 -20.33 2.27
CA GLY A 15 -8.65 -20.45 3.47
C GLY A 15 -7.17 -20.68 3.15
N ILE A 16 -6.88 -21.48 2.12
CA ILE A 16 -5.52 -21.75 1.64
C ILE A 16 -4.96 -20.49 0.98
N GLU A 17 -5.69 -19.88 0.07
CA GLU A 17 -5.27 -18.64 -0.63
C GLU A 17 -4.98 -17.51 0.37
N LYS A 18 -5.82 -17.36 1.40
CA LYS A 18 -5.59 -16.37 2.47
C LYS A 18 -4.32 -16.64 3.28
N LYS A 19 -3.95 -17.92 3.50
CA LYS A 19 -2.72 -18.30 4.21
C LYS A 19 -1.47 -18.22 3.35
N LEU A 20 -1.62 -18.36 2.03
CA LEU A 20 -0.51 -18.30 1.06
C LEU A 20 -0.26 -16.87 0.57
N LYS A 21 -1.19 -15.95 0.82
CA LYS A 21 -1.03 -14.54 0.46
C LYS A 21 0.08 -13.93 1.31
N LYS A 22 1.05 -13.30 0.66
CA LYS A 22 2.07 -12.50 1.33
C LYS A 22 1.39 -11.37 2.14
N PRO A 23 1.79 -11.14 3.40
CA PRO A 23 1.26 -10.02 4.17
C PRO A 23 1.71 -8.69 3.56
N ILE A 24 0.82 -7.71 3.57
CA ILE A 24 1.13 -6.33 3.22
C ILE A 24 1.56 -5.60 4.48
N ILE A 25 2.80 -5.13 4.48
CA ILE A 25 3.39 -4.33 5.56
C ILE A 25 3.37 -2.87 5.15
N SER A 26 2.62 -2.04 5.87
CA SER A 26 2.54 -0.61 5.61
C SER A 26 3.40 0.18 6.59
N PHE A 27 4.08 1.18 6.05
CA PHE A 27 4.86 2.14 6.82
C PHE A 27 4.14 3.48 6.88
N VAL A 28 3.85 3.92 8.09
CA VAL A 28 3.08 5.11 8.38
C VAL A 28 3.84 6.00 9.36
N GLY A 29 3.66 7.30 9.26
CA GLY A 29 4.27 8.30 10.11
C GLY A 29 4.25 9.67 9.45
N ARG A 30 4.57 10.71 10.20
CA ARG A 30 4.64 12.09 9.68
C ARG A 30 5.66 12.19 8.54
N SER A 31 5.58 13.29 7.79
CA SER A 31 6.67 13.67 6.88
C SER A 31 8.00 13.68 7.65
N ASP A 32 9.07 13.30 6.97
CA ASP A 32 10.45 13.33 7.48
C ASP A 32 10.76 12.42 8.69
N THR A 33 9.89 11.42 8.95
CA THR A 33 10.16 10.39 9.99
C THR A 33 11.12 9.29 9.55
N GLY A 34 11.58 9.32 8.29
CA GLY A 34 12.52 8.33 7.77
C GLY A 34 11.85 7.07 7.19
N LYS A 35 10.55 7.09 6.88
CA LYS A 35 9.82 5.95 6.26
C LYS A 35 10.53 5.41 5.03
N SER A 36 10.74 6.26 4.04
CA SER A 36 11.36 5.86 2.77
C SER A 36 12.82 5.43 2.94
N THR A 37 13.54 6.01 3.91
CA THR A 37 14.90 5.58 4.26
C THR A 37 14.89 4.15 4.82
N LEU A 38 13.94 3.84 5.70
CA LEU A 38 13.79 2.50 6.26
C LEU A 38 13.38 1.49 5.18
N ILE A 39 12.40 1.85 4.35
CA ILE A 39 11.96 1.00 3.23
C ILE A 39 13.14 0.71 2.29
N ASN A 40 13.91 1.74 1.89
CA ASN A 40 15.10 1.58 1.06
C ASN A 40 16.16 0.67 1.70
N SER A 41 16.33 0.77 3.01
CA SER A 41 17.27 -0.10 3.74
C SER A 41 16.81 -1.57 3.73
N LEU A 42 15.51 -1.81 3.82
CA LEU A 42 14.93 -3.16 3.80
C LEU A 42 14.94 -3.79 2.40
N ILE A 43 14.68 -3.01 1.36
CA ILE A 43 14.66 -3.48 -0.03
C ILE A 43 16.10 -3.64 -0.58
N GLY A 44 17.03 -2.88 -0.08
CA GLY A 44 18.42 -2.81 -0.53
C GLY A 44 18.75 -1.45 -1.15
N ILE A 45 19.87 -0.90 -0.72
CA ILE A 45 20.35 0.42 -1.13
C ILE A 45 20.47 0.50 -2.66
N GLY A 46 19.88 1.53 -3.25
CA GLY A 46 19.97 1.82 -4.68
C GLY A 46 18.92 1.12 -5.56
N LYS A 47 18.06 0.25 -5.01
CA LYS A 47 16.96 -0.38 -5.77
C LYS A 47 15.74 0.53 -5.91
N MET A 48 15.60 1.50 -5.00
CA MET A 48 14.61 2.57 -5.11
C MET A 48 15.33 3.91 -5.28
N PRO A 49 14.75 4.85 -6.02
CA PRO A 49 15.38 6.17 -6.18
C PRO A 49 15.67 6.81 -4.83
N THR A 50 16.89 7.31 -4.62
CA THR A 50 17.30 8.03 -3.38
C THR A 50 16.45 9.28 -3.12
N SER A 51 15.83 9.82 -4.15
CA SER A 51 14.85 10.92 -4.08
C SER A 51 13.40 10.43 -3.95
N TRP A 52 13.17 9.17 -3.61
CA TRP A 52 11.96 8.69 -3.00
C TRP A 52 11.90 9.26 -1.59
N THR A 53 11.83 10.52 -1.46
CA THR A 53 11.81 11.24 -0.21
C THR A 53 10.63 12.19 -0.16
N PRO A 54 10.39 12.69 0.93
CA PRO A 54 9.28 12.77 1.88
C PRO A 54 8.05 13.53 1.38
N THR A 55 7.84 13.62 0.10
CA THR A 55 6.64 14.25 -0.49
C THR A 55 5.81 13.26 -1.32
N THR A 56 5.88 11.97 -0.97
CA THR A 56 4.98 10.98 -1.55
C THR A 56 3.55 11.38 -1.26
N SER A 57 2.84 11.79 -2.30
CA SER A 57 1.41 12.10 -2.27
C SER A 57 0.55 10.96 -2.80
N ILE A 58 1.14 9.78 -3.01
CA ILE A 58 0.49 8.59 -3.53
C ILE A 58 0.87 7.36 -2.69
N ALA A 59 -0.01 6.37 -2.65
CA ALA A 59 0.29 5.07 -2.06
C ALA A 59 1.10 4.22 -3.05
N VAL A 60 2.21 3.64 -2.61
CA VAL A 60 3.07 2.82 -3.48
C VAL A 60 3.18 1.40 -2.96
N TYR A 61 2.62 0.47 -3.71
CA TYR A 61 2.77 -0.96 -3.48
C TYR A 61 4.08 -1.45 -4.08
N VAL A 62 4.92 -2.10 -3.27
CA VAL A 62 6.18 -2.69 -3.70
C VAL A 62 6.09 -4.20 -3.56
N LYS A 63 6.24 -4.91 -4.67
CA LYS A 63 6.14 -6.37 -4.75
C LYS A 63 7.41 -6.97 -5.35
N HIS A 64 7.64 -8.27 -5.09
CA HIS A 64 8.72 -8.98 -5.73
C HIS A 64 8.50 -9.08 -7.25
N ILE A 65 9.59 -9.06 -8.02
CA ILE A 65 9.52 -9.13 -9.49
C ILE A 65 8.86 -10.44 -9.98
N GLU A 66 8.96 -11.52 -9.21
CA GLU A 66 8.29 -12.79 -9.54
C GLU A 66 6.76 -12.72 -9.41
N ASP A 67 6.22 -11.76 -8.67
CA ASP A 67 4.78 -11.53 -8.54
C ASP A 67 4.23 -10.68 -9.70
N LYS A 68 5.09 -10.24 -10.62
CA LYS A 68 4.69 -9.38 -11.73
C LYS A 68 3.78 -10.13 -12.70
N PRO A 69 2.54 -9.66 -12.95
CA PRO A 69 1.67 -10.23 -13.96
C PRO A 69 2.33 -10.23 -15.34
N LYS A 70 2.11 -11.28 -16.13
CA LYS A 70 2.75 -11.43 -17.46
C LYS A 70 2.45 -10.30 -18.45
N PHE A 71 1.32 -9.62 -18.29
CA PHE A 71 0.92 -8.51 -19.15
C PHE A 71 1.61 -7.18 -18.77
N ILE A 72 2.20 -7.07 -17.56
CA ILE A 72 2.99 -5.91 -17.13
C ILE A 72 4.43 -6.10 -17.59
N LYS A 73 4.91 -5.23 -18.48
CA LYS A 73 6.27 -5.30 -19.00
C LYS A 73 7.23 -4.41 -18.23
N GLU A 74 6.77 -3.23 -17.85
CA GLU A 74 7.52 -2.21 -17.14
C GLU A 74 7.63 -2.55 -15.65
N ASP A 75 8.56 -1.92 -14.95
CA ASP A 75 8.77 -2.16 -13.52
C ASP A 75 7.76 -1.41 -12.66
N VAL A 76 7.19 -0.34 -13.17
CA VAL A 76 6.23 0.50 -12.45
C VAL A 76 5.01 0.81 -13.32
N TRP A 77 3.83 0.67 -12.71
CA TRP A 77 2.57 1.21 -13.22
C TRP A 77 1.99 2.22 -12.23
N ILE A 78 1.49 3.33 -12.77
CA ILE A 78 0.83 4.42 -12.04
C ILE A 78 -0.66 4.36 -12.33
N PHE A 79 -1.50 4.49 -11.29
CA PHE A 79 -2.94 4.38 -11.39
C PHE A 79 -3.63 5.68 -10.95
N SER A 80 -4.80 5.92 -11.54
CA SER A 80 -5.67 7.03 -11.18
C SER A 80 -6.19 6.92 -9.75
N ASP A 81 -6.53 8.05 -9.15
CA ASP A 81 -7.21 8.14 -7.86
C ASP A 81 -8.72 7.88 -7.95
N SER A 82 -9.29 8.07 -9.14
CA SER A 82 -10.71 7.88 -9.41
C SER A 82 -10.96 7.51 -10.87
N LEU A 83 -11.98 6.69 -11.10
CA LEU A 83 -12.43 6.31 -12.43
C LEU A 83 -13.92 6.00 -12.43
N ASN A 84 -14.71 6.70 -13.26
CA ASN A 84 -16.13 6.43 -13.48
C ASN A 84 -16.97 6.30 -12.19
N GLY A 85 -16.66 7.10 -11.16
CA GLY A 85 -17.34 7.05 -9.87
C GLY A 85 -16.81 6.01 -8.89
N GLU A 86 -15.89 5.15 -9.30
CA GLU A 86 -15.09 4.30 -8.41
C GLU A 86 -13.90 5.11 -7.87
N ASN A 87 -13.60 4.94 -6.59
CA ASN A 87 -12.46 5.58 -5.95
C ASN A 87 -11.38 4.53 -5.70
N PHE A 88 -10.16 4.87 -6.09
CA PHE A 88 -8.93 4.10 -5.90
C PHE A 88 -8.87 2.73 -6.61
N TRP A 89 -7.74 2.50 -7.23
CA TRP A 89 -7.35 1.21 -7.77
C TRP A 89 -7.23 0.15 -6.67
N ASP A 90 -7.76 -1.04 -6.90
CA ASP A 90 -7.75 -2.13 -5.92
C ASP A 90 -6.65 -3.15 -6.23
N ILE A 91 -5.65 -3.25 -5.33
CA ILE A 91 -4.53 -4.21 -5.43
C ILE A 91 -4.98 -5.67 -5.52
N SER A 92 -6.14 -6.02 -4.97
CA SER A 92 -6.66 -7.38 -5.05
C SER A 92 -7.00 -7.82 -6.48
N LYS A 93 -7.17 -6.85 -7.39
CA LYS A 93 -7.44 -7.07 -8.81
C LYS A 93 -6.19 -6.94 -9.70
N LEU A 94 -5.00 -7.01 -9.10
CA LEU A 94 -3.72 -6.86 -9.84
C LEU A 94 -3.60 -7.81 -11.04
N TYR A 95 -4.17 -8.99 -10.98
CA TYR A 95 -4.07 -10.00 -12.04
C TYR A 95 -5.20 -9.91 -13.09
N ASP A 96 -6.10 -8.94 -12.95
CA ASP A 96 -7.10 -8.61 -13.98
C ASP A 96 -6.51 -7.57 -14.93
N GLU A 97 -6.11 -8.03 -16.12
CA GLU A 97 -5.45 -7.20 -17.13
C GLU A 97 -6.31 -6.03 -17.61
N GLU A 98 -7.60 -6.28 -17.87
CA GLU A 98 -8.53 -5.25 -18.37
C GLU A 98 -8.78 -4.20 -17.28
N TYR A 99 -8.95 -4.64 -16.04
CA TYR A 99 -9.09 -3.75 -14.90
C TYR A 99 -7.85 -2.87 -14.73
N CYS A 100 -6.66 -3.47 -14.68
CA CYS A 100 -5.41 -2.72 -14.51
C CYS A 100 -5.15 -1.74 -15.64
N LYS A 101 -5.37 -2.14 -16.90
CA LYS A 101 -5.19 -1.25 -18.06
C LYS A 101 -6.14 -0.05 -18.03
N ARG A 102 -7.37 -0.23 -17.57
CA ARG A 102 -8.37 0.84 -17.46
C ARG A 102 -7.97 1.90 -16.43
N TRP A 103 -7.36 1.49 -15.33
CA TRP A 103 -6.90 2.38 -14.26
C TRP A 103 -5.53 3.00 -14.52
N LYS A 104 -4.72 2.39 -15.40
CA LYS A 104 -3.36 2.83 -15.68
C LYS A 104 -3.31 4.19 -16.37
N ILE A 105 -2.54 5.13 -15.83
CA ILE A 105 -2.30 6.45 -16.42
C ILE A 105 -0.87 6.60 -16.96
N ALA A 106 0.09 5.87 -16.37
CA ALA A 106 1.48 5.88 -16.84
C ALA A 106 2.17 4.56 -16.47
N SER A 107 3.30 4.29 -17.12
CA SER A 107 4.20 3.18 -16.79
C SER A 107 5.62 3.48 -17.23
N GLY A 108 6.59 2.81 -16.62
CA GLY A 108 8.01 2.97 -16.94
C GLY A 108 8.92 2.22 -15.98
N GLU A 109 10.18 2.59 -16.01
CA GLU A 109 11.18 2.14 -15.04
C GLU A 109 10.94 2.80 -13.67
N ILE A 110 11.70 2.37 -12.65
CA ILE A 110 11.51 2.82 -11.27
C ILE A 110 11.60 4.36 -11.09
N GLU A 111 12.35 5.02 -11.95
CA GLU A 111 12.52 6.48 -11.97
C GLU A 111 11.24 7.26 -12.25
N ILE A 112 10.24 6.62 -12.86
CA ILE A 112 8.95 7.27 -13.13
C ILE A 112 8.26 7.71 -11.84
N LEU A 113 8.52 7.02 -10.72
CA LEU A 113 7.99 7.38 -9.42
C LEU A 113 8.42 8.78 -8.96
N LYS A 114 9.62 9.24 -9.36
CA LYS A 114 10.06 10.62 -9.10
C LYS A 114 9.14 11.65 -9.71
N LYS A 115 8.63 11.35 -10.91
CA LYS A 115 7.75 12.27 -11.62
C LYS A 115 6.35 12.33 -11.04
N PHE A 116 5.84 11.20 -10.56
CA PHE A 116 4.46 11.07 -10.09
C PHE A 116 4.31 11.05 -8.57
N GLY A 117 5.38 10.73 -7.84
CA GLY A 117 5.40 10.69 -6.37
C GLY A 117 5.73 12.02 -5.70
N ILE A 118 6.20 13.04 -6.45
CA ILE A 118 6.65 14.32 -5.90
C ILE A 118 5.70 15.43 -6.34
N ARG A 119 5.31 16.29 -5.41
CA ARG A 119 4.58 17.53 -5.70
C ARG A 119 5.51 18.51 -6.42
N GLN A 120 5.21 18.83 -7.69
CA GLN A 120 5.88 19.92 -8.39
C GLN A 120 5.09 21.22 -8.19
N ASN A 121 5.73 22.23 -7.59
CA ASN A 121 5.17 23.58 -7.39
C ASN A 121 3.81 23.61 -6.64
N GLY A 122 3.62 22.74 -5.64
CA GLY A 122 2.37 22.69 -4.88
C GLY A 122 1.19 22.00 -5.60
N ASN A 123 1.33 21.66 -6.87
CA ASN A 123 0.33 20.90 -7.62
C ASN A 123 0.76 19.44 -7.73
N VAL A 124 -0.04 18.55 -7.16
CA VAL A 124 -0.05 17.12 -7.53
C VAL A 124 -0.47 17.06 -8.99
N LEU A 125 0.18 16.21 -9.78
CA LEU A 125 -0.41 15.82 -11.06
C LEU A 125 -1.82 15.29 -10.73
N SER A 126 -2.84 16.05 -11.10
CA SER A 126 -4.23 15.76 -10.78
C SER A 126 -4.56 14.32 -11.18
N HIS A 127 -5.26 13.59 -10.31
CA HIS A 127 -5.77 12.25 -10.56
C HIS A 127 -4.77 11.08 -10.42
N VAL A 128 -3.69 11.23 -9.66
CA VAL A 128 -2.80 10.11 -9.32
C VAL A 128 -3.11 9.62 -7.91
N GLY A 129 -3.50 8.36 -7.75
CA GLY A 129 -3.87 7.77 -6.45
C GLY A 129 -2.84 6.79 -5.92
N SER A 130 -2.32 5.92 -6.79
CA SER A 130 -1.41 4.87 -6.37
C SER A 130 -0.44 4.46 -7.46
N ALA A 131 0.59 3.71 -7.05
CA ALA A 131 1.52 3.05 -7.95
C ALA A 131 1.79 1.62 -7.48
N ILE A 132 2.21 0.77 -8.41
CA ILE A 132 2.82 -0.52 -8.10
C ILE A 132 4.22 -0.57 -8.70
N ALA A 133 5.19 -1.05 -7.91
CA ALA A 133 6.56 -1.26 -8.33
C ALA A 133 6.97 -2.73 -8.10
N PHE A 134 7.66 -3.31 -9.07
CA PHE A 134 8.17 -4.68 -8.99
C PHE A 134 9.68 -4.64 -8.89
N ILE A 135 10.21 -5.19 -7.77
CA ILE A 135 11.63 -5.08 -7.42
C ILE A 135 12.17 -6.46 -7.03
N ASP A 136 13.35 -6.79 -7.51
CA ASP A 136 14.09 -7.98 -7.08
C ASP A 136 14.76 -7.69 -5.73
N ALA A 137 14.06 -7.99 -4.63
CA ALA A 137 14.60 -7.85 -3.27
C ALA A 137 14.16 -9.03 -2.39
N PRO A 138 15.08 -9.66 -1.64
CA PRO A 138 14.81 -10.89 -0.88
C PRO A 138 13.65 -10.76 0.13
N ILE A 139 13.48 -9.60 0.76
CA ILE A 139 12.40 -9.36 1.71
C ILE A 139 11.02 -9.49 1.05
N LEU A 140 10.91 -9.06 -0.21
CA LEU A 140 9.67 -9.08 -0.97
C LEU A 140 9.23 -10.48 -1.41
N LEU A 141 10.06 -11.50 -1.23
CA LEU A 141 9.65 -12.90 -1.39
C LEU A 141 8.66 -13.32 -0.30
N ASN A 142 8.69 -12.68 0.87
CA ASN A 142 7.93 -13.07 2.04
C ASN A 142 6.82 -12.07 2.42
N CYS A 143 6.92 -10.82 1.99
CA CYS A 143 5.91 -9.78 2.24
C CYS A 143 5.87 -8.77 1.10
N ASP A 144 4.74 -8.09 0.97
CA ASP A 144 4.61 -6.90 0.15
C ASP A 144 4.82 -5.66 1.04
N ILE A 145 5.39 -4.61 0.50
CA ILE A 145 5.56 -3.34 1.21
C ILE A 145 4.61 -2.31 0.63
N LEU A 146 3.97 -1.54 1.49
CA LEU A 146 3.13 -0.41 1.11
C LEU A 146 3.70 0.86 1.75
N ASP A 147 4.26 1.74 0.92
CA ASP A 147 4.68 3.07 1.34
C ASP A 147 3.49 4.03 1.23
N LEU A 148 3.13 4.65 2.34
CA LEU A 148 2.00 5.55 2.44
C LEU A 148 2.45 7.01 2.48
N PRO A 149 1.63 7.94 1.94
CA PRO A 149 1.85 9.37 2.13
C PRO A 149 2.07 9.69 3.61
N GLY A 150 2.93 10.66 3.88
CA GLY A 150 3.07 11.19 5.23
C GLY A 150 1.77 11.88 5.65
N TYR A 151 1.23 11.55 6.82
CA TYR A 151 0.07 12.26 7.36
C TYR A 151 0.48 13.60 8.00
N GLY A 152 -0.52 14.46 8.27
CA GLY A 152 -0.28 15.80 8.83
C GLY A 152 0.24 16.79 7.79
N THR A 153 0.03 16.51 6.51
CA THR A 153 0.09 17.51 5.44
C THR A 153 -1.25 18.25 5.40
N GLU A 154 -1.25 19.50 4.95
CA GLU A 154 -2.47 20.32 4.87
C GLU A 154 -3.49 19.85 3.81
N MET A 155 -3.31 18.63 3.26
CA MET A 155 -4.08 18.11 2.14
C MET A 155 -4.95 16.91 2.55
N GLU A 156 -6.26 17.09 2.59
CA GLU A 156 -7.26 16.03 2.82
C GLU A 156 -7.15 14.86 1.85
N SER A 157 -6.64 15.09 0.62
CA SER A 157 -6.44 14.04 -0.38
C SER A 157 -5.44 12.97 0.05
N ASP A 158 -4.35 13.36 0.72
CA ASP A 158 -3.30 12.44 1.16
C ASP A 158 -3.81 11.54 2.29
N ASP A 159 -4.58 12.10 3.21
CA ASP A 159 -5.18 11.35 4.32
C ASP A 159 -6.19 10.33 3.79
N ARG A 160 -6.95 10.68 2.75
CA ARG A 160 -7.91 9.76 2.12
C ARG A 160 -7.21 8.60 1.40
N ILE A 161 -6.13 8.88 0.65
CA ILE A 161 -5.32 7.84 -0.01
C ILE A 161 -4.71 6.90 1.03
N ALA A 162 -4.14 7.47 2.09
CA ALA A 162 -3.55 6.70 3.18
C ALA A 162 -4.59 5.82 3.88
N PHE A 163 -5.77 6.36 4.19
CA PHE A 163 -6.87 5.64 4.84
C PHE A 163 -7.35 4.43 4.02
N GLU A 164 -7.60 4.61 2.73
CA GLU A 164 -8.04 3.52 1.85
C GLU A 164 -6.96 2.44 1.70
N ALA A 165 -5.70 2.83 1.63
CA ALA A 165 -4.60 1.89 1.52
C ALA A 165 -4.34 1.12 2.83
N ILE A 166 -4.53 1.75 4.00
CA ILE A 166 -4.42 1.09 5.32
C ILE A 166 -5.41 -0.06 5.45
N ASN A 167 -6.61 0.04 4.89
CA ASN A 167 -7.61 -1.04 4.92
C ASN A 167 -7.15 -2.33 4.20
N LYS A 168 -6.11 -2.25 3.37
CA LYS A 168 -5.50 -3.39 2.67
C LYS A 168 -4.27 -3.95 3.40
N THR A 169 -3.92 -3.39 4.55
CA THR A 169 -2.72 -3.69 5.32
C THR A 169 -2.96 -4.85 6.29
N ASP A 170 -2.00 -5.77 6.36
CA ASP A 170 -1.98 -6.84 7.36
C ASP A 170 -1.14 -6.45 8.59
N ILE A 171 -0.08 -5.65 8.39
CA ILE A 171 0.83 -5.18 9.44
C ILE A 171 1.09 -3.68 9.23
N LEU A 172 0.82 -2.88 10.26
CA LEU A 172 1.10 -1.45 10.25
C LEU A 172 2.33 -1.14 11.13
N ILE A 173 3.35 -0.55 10.51
CA ILE A 173 4.56 -0.07 11.20
C ILE A 173 4.48 1.45 11.28
N TYR A 174 4.35 1.95 12.51
CA TYR A 174 4.30 3.37 12.78
C TYR A 174 5.70 3.91 13.11
N LEU A 175 6.14 4.95 12.36
CA LEU A 175 7.40 5.63 12.59
C LEU A 175 7.17 7.00 13.25
N SER A 176 7.84 7.23 14.37
CA SER A 176 7.85 8.50 15.07
C SER A 176 9.27 9.02 15.21
N GLN A 177 9.43 10.35 15.25
CA GLN A 177 10.72 10.96 15.48
C GLN A 177 11.14 10.81 16.94
N ALA A 178 12.42 10.49 17.19
CA ALA A 178 12.95 10.28 18.55
C ALA A 178 12.86 11.56 19.43
N ASN A 179 12.99 12.73 18.82
CA ASN A 179 12.94 14.03 19.50
C ASN A 179 11.52 14.61 19.72
N GLY A 180 10.50 13.89 19.32
CA GLY A 180 9.10 14.30 19.42
C GLY A 180 8.16 13.10 19.44
N PHE A 181 8.56 12.08 20.20
CA PHE A 181 7.85 10.79 20.24
C PHE A 181 6.40 10.95 20.71
N MET A 182 5.48 10.41 19.93
CA MET A 182 4.04 10.31 20.24
C MET A 182 3.41 11.66 20.64
N ARG A 183 3.40 12.62 19.73
CA ARG A 183 2.63 13.85 19.88
C ARG A 183 1.12 13.57 19.90
N ILE A 184 0.32 14.52 20.35
CA ILE A 184 -1.16 14.38 20.42
C ILE A 184 -1.73 14.02 19.05
N GLU A 185 -1.22 14.63 17.99
CA GLU A 185 -1.62 14.37 16.60
C GLU A 185 -1.31 12.93 16.19
N ASP A 186 -0.16 12.40 16.62
CA ASP A 186 0.24 11.02 16.36
C ASP A 186 -0.72 10.04 17.04
N ILE A 187 -1.09 10.31 18.27
CA ILE A 187 -2.04 9.50 19.05
C ILE A 187 -3.42 9.56 18.42
N THR A 188 -3.86 10.72 17.97
CA THR A 188 -5.15 10.92 17.31
C THR A 188 -5.21 10.12 16.02
N TYR A 189 -4.19 10.28 15.16
CA TYR A 189 -4.07 9.55 13.91
C TYR A 189 -4.11 8.03 14.13
N LEU A 190 -3.33 7.52 15.07
CA LEU A 190 -3.32 6.09 15.40
C LEU A 190 -4.68 5.60 15.90
N LYS A 191 -5.35 6.36 16.78
CA LYS A 191 -6.67 5.99 17.29
C LYS A 191 -7.73 5.91 16.18
N GLU A 192 -7.70 6.82 15.24
CA GLU A 192 -8.64 6.84 14.11
C GLU A 192 -8.39 5.69 13.15
N ASN A 193 -7.13 5.39 12.84
CA ASN A 193 -6.76 4.36 11.89
C ASN A 193 -6.72 2.94 12.50
N ILE A 194 -6.33 2.78 13.79
CA ILE A 194 -6.37 1.49 14.48
C ILE A 194 -7.82 1.01 14.70
N ARG A 195 -8.80 1.90 14.80
CA ARG A 195 -10.21 1.49 14.85
C ARG A 195 -10.63 0.67 13.64
N CYS A 196 -10.02 0.91 12.48
CA CYS A 196 -10.23 0.10 11.28
C CYS A 196 -9.58 -1.30 11.41
N LEU A 197 -8.51 -1.44 12.20
CA LEU A 197 -7.82 -2.70 12.49
C LEU A 197 -8.44 -3.46 13.68
N SER A 198 -9.21 -2.81 14.53
CA SER A 198 -9.77 -3.35 15.79
C SER A 198 -10.89 -4.38 15.62
N VAL A 199 -11.22 -4.76 14.39
CA VAL A 199 -12.06 -5.96 14.12
C VAL A 199 -11.43 -7.25 14.69
N TRP A 200 -10.13 -7.23 15.06
CA TRP A 200 -9.43 -8.37 15.66
C TRP A 200 -9.71 -8.58 17.14
N GLU A 201 -9.92 -7.54 17.95
CA GLU A 201 -10.15 -7.69 19.39
C GLU A 201 -11.54 -8.28 19.72
N ASN A 202 -12.57 -7.95 18.94
CA ASN A 202 -13.92 -8.44 19.18
C ASN A 202 -14.14 -9.91 18.82
N LYS A 203 -13.26 -10.55 18.05
CA LYS A 203 -13.35 -12.00 17.77
C LYS A 203 -12.73 -12.86 18.86
N LYS A 204 -11.81 -12.35 19.66
CA LYS A 204 -11.24 -13.12 20.79
C LYS A 204 -12.19 -13.22 21.99
N ASN A 205 -13.03 -12.23 22.22
CA ASN A 205 -13.95 -12.21 23.38
C ASN A 205 -15.22 -13.04 23.18
N ASN A 206 -15.56 -13.47 21.98
CA ASN A 206 -16.73 -14.31 21.70
C ASN A 206 -16.45 -15.82 21.70
N ASN A 207 -15.18 -16.24 21.84
CA ASN A 207 -14.81 -17.67 21.89
C ASN A 207 -14.38 -18.14 23.30
N LEU A 208 -14.64 -17.34 24.34
CA LEU A 208 -14.41 -17.70 25.75
C LEU A 208 -15.73 -17.54 26.53
N LYS A 209 -16.78 -18.24 26.07
CA LYS A 209 -17.94 -18.62 26.88
C LYS A 209 -18.36 -20.05 26.55
#